data_11007039c8888e35c74cf74bf9805f2b
#
_entry.id   11007039c8888e35c74cf74bf9805f2b
#
_cell.length_a   1.000
_cell.length_b   1.000
_cell.length_c   1.000
_cell.angle_alpha   90.00
_cell.angle_beta   90.00
_cell.angle_gamma   90.00
#
_symmetry.space_group_name_H-M   'P 1'
#
loop_
_entity.id
_entity.type
_entity.pdbx_description
1 polymer ?
#
loop_
_entity_poly.entity_id
_entity_poly.type
_entity_poly.pdbx_seq_one_letter_code
_entity_poly.pdbx_strand_id
1 'polypeptide(L)'
;MRYIFLKLLSLIYGLAVSLRNELFNLRLLSSREFDLPVISIGNITAGGTGKTPHTEYIAELLKANFKVAVLSRGYKRKTRGFYLVETTSKVRQVGDEPLQIKLKFNELIVAVDANRVRGIKRLIALPEKPDIILLDDAFQHQYVIPGINILLTDYNRLITADSLLPYGRLRESASNKSRATIIIVTKCPAEIKPIEERIIIKDLNIRPYQNLYFSRIAYGDLLPVFSDAITTPSVKLTNEFAVLMVTGIATPIHLKNHIGLETNDIQEMVFKDHHPFSAKDIDRIKTKFDSITNPNKLIITTEKDMVRFRDLNSLPDLLRQKMYYIPVKISFMNNAGKEFNRKIFDYVKENKGNFDFYSGVNWS
;
A
#
# COMPACT_ATOMS: atom_id res chain seq x y z
N MET A 1 -28.01 -22.21 7.17
CA MET A 1 -27.27 -22.20 8.46
C MET A 1 -25.95 -21.41 8.41
N ARG A 2 -24.99 -21.70 7.54
CA ARG A 2 -23.67 -20.99 7.47
C ARG A 2 -23.77 -19.47 7.36
N TYR A 3 -24.66 -18.93 6.53
CA TYR A 3 -24.82 -17.47 6.35
C TYR A 3 -25.37 -16.78 7.61
N ILE A 4 -26.32 -17.39 8.29
CA ILE A 4 -26.90 -16.84 9.54
C ILE A 4 -25.83 -16.82 10.63
N PHE A 5 -25.05 -17.89 10.75
CA PHE A 5 -23.94 -17.98 11.68
C PHE A 5 -22.88 -16.91 11.44
N LEU A 6 -22.46 -16.68 10.17
CA LEU A 6 -21.50 -15.63 9.82
C LEU A 6 -22.05 -14.23 10.11
N LYS A 7 -23.35 -13.99 9.88
CA LYS A 7 -24.00 -12.71 10.25
C LYS A 7 -23.98 -12.48 11.75
N LEU A 8 -24.27 -13.51 12.55
CA LEU A 8 -24.22 -13.41 14.01
C LEU A 8 -22.82 -13.10 14.52
N LEU A 9 -21.80 -13.81 14.01
CA LEU A 9 -20.40 -13.53 14.33
C LEU A 9 -19.99 -12.11 13.92
N SER A 10 -20.48 -11.63 12.76
CA SER A 10 -20.24 -10.27 12.29
C SER A 10 -20.84 -9.21 13.23
N LEU A 11 -22.00 -9.49 13.82
CA LEU A 11 -22.64 -8.62 14.80
C LEU A 11 -21.79 -8.52 16.08
N ILE A 12 -21.35 -9.66 16.63
CA ILE A 12 -20.48 -9.71 17.81
C ILE A 12 -19.17 -8.96 17.55
N TYR A 13 -18.54 -9.23 16.40
CA TYR A 13 -17.34 -8.51 15.98
C TYR A 13 -17.58 -7.01 15.89
N GLY A 14 -18.70 -6.61 15.27
CA GLY A 14 -19.11 -5.22 15.13
C GLY A 14 -19.31 -4.52 16.48
N LEU A 15 -19.94 -5.17 17.44
CA LEU A 15 -20.13 -4.64 18.80
C LEU A 15 -18.79 -4.41 19.49
N ALA A 16 -17.85 -5.37 19.42
CA ALA A 16 -16.53 -5.24 20.01
C ALA A 16 -15.74 -4.08 19.40
N VAL A 17 -15.76 -3.95 18.06
CA VAL A 17 -15.08 -2.85 17.36
C VAL A 17 -15.76 -1.50 17.67
N SER A 18 -17.08 -1.45 17.71
CA SER A 18 -17.84 -0.22 18.03
C SER A 18 -17.57 0.24 19.46
N LEU A 19 -17.54 -0.69 20.43
CA LEU A 19 -17.20 -0.39 21.82
C LEU A 19 -15.79 0.20 21.92
N ARG A 20 -14.81 -0.43 21.25
CA ARG A 20 -13.44 0.11 21.22
C ARG A 20 -13.40 1.53 20.64
N ASN A 21 -14.11 1.78 19.54
CA ASN A 21 -14.14 3.10 18.91
C ASN A 21 -14.82 4.13 19.82
N GLU A 22 -15.88 3.75 20.55
CA GLU A 22 -16.56 4.62 21.50
C GLU A 22 -15.66 4.98 22.67
N LEU A 23 -14.83 4.04 23.15
CA LEU A 23 -13.84 4.34 24.19
C LEU A 23 -12.83 5.40 23.76
N PHE A 24 -12.46 5.48 22.46
CA PHE A 24 -11.67 6.58 21.91
C PHE A 24 -12.46 7.88 21.82
N ASN A 25 -13.73 7.85 21.36
CA ASN A 25 -14.59 9.02 21.26
C ASN A 25 -14.82 9.66 22.62
N LEU A 26 -15.03 8.85 23.66
CA LEU A 26 -15.18 9.27 25.04
C LEU A 26 -13.85 9.64 25.74
N ARG A 27 -12.72 9.57 25.01
CA ARG A 27 -11.35 9.82 25.53
C ARG A 27 -10.93 8.92 26.70
N LEU A 28 -11.60 7.77 26.89
CA LEU A 28 -11.21 6.74 27.86
C LEU A 28 -9.95 5.99 27.38
N LEU A 29 -9.78 5.88 26.08
CA LEU A 29 -8.51 5.51 25.45
C LEU A 29 -7.85 6.77 24.91
N SER A 30 -6.62 7.05 25.35
CA SER A 30 -5.89 8.27 24.97
C SER A 30 -5.32 8.14 23.55
N SER A 31 -5.57 9.16 22.73
CA SER A 31 -4.90 9.37 21.45
C SER A 31 -3.83 10.47 21.65
N ARG A 32 -2.76 10.37 20.87
CA ARG A 32 -1.64 11.31 20.95
C ARG A 32 -1.48 12.06 19.64
N GLU A 33 -1.38 13.35 19.74
CA GLU A 33 -0.92 14.24 18.69
C GLU A 33 0.59 14.45 18.79
N PHE A 34 1.24 14.81 17.70
CA PHE A 34 2.67 15.07 17.62
C PHE A 34 2.89 16.41 16.93
N ASP A 35 3.88 17.17 17.39
CA ASP A 35 4.22 18.46 16.81
C ASP A 35 4.76 18.35 15.37
N LEU A 36 5.21 17.16 14.99
CA LEU A 36 5.64 16.82 13.63
C LEU A 36 4.42 16.47 12.74
N PRO A 37 4.37 16.93 11.48
CA PRO A 37 3.32 16.52 10.55
C PRO A 37 3.20 15.00 10.42
N VAL A 38 1.98 14.49 10.55
CA VAL A 38 1.67 13.05 10.38
C VAL A 38 0.52 12.91 9.40
N ILE A 39 0.74 12.11 8.34
CA ILE A 39 -0.29 11.71 7.39
C ILE A 39 -0.54 10.21 7.55
N SER A 40 -1.79 9.83 7.79
CA SER A 40 -2.20 8.43 7.85
C SER A 40 -2.84 8.01 6.54
N ILE A 41 -2.39 6.90 5.98
CA ILE A 41 -2.98 6.26 4.80
C ILE A 41 -3.49 4.89 5.23
N GLY A 42 -4.76 4.60 4.96
CA GLY A 42 -5.31 3.31 5.33
C GLY A 42 -6.68 3.02 4.70
N ASN A 43 -7.26 1.94 5.12
CA ASN A 43 -8.59 1.52 4.71
C ASN A 43 -9.33 0.84 5.87
N ILE A 44 -10.63 0.66 5.73
CA ILE A 44 -11.45 -0.11 6.68
C ILE A 44 -11.85 -1.49 6.13
N THR A 45 -11.35 -1.87 4.95
CA THR A 45 -11.68 -3.14 4.29
C THR A 45 -10.49 -4.11 4.39
N ALA A 46 -10.73 -5.38 4.62
CA ALA A 46 -9.74 -6.42 4.46
C ALA A 46 -9.45 -6.64 2.97
N GLY A 47 -8.19 -6.59 2.57
CA GLY A 47 -7.73 -6.77 1.19
C GLY A 47 -6.97 -5.57 0.64
N GLY A 48 -6.53 -5.70 -0.60
CA GLY A 48 -5.67 -4.73 -1.27
C GLY A 48 -6.47 -3.56 -1.85
N THR A 49 -6.58 -2.46 -1.14
CA THR A 49 -7.18 -1.20 -1.62
C THR A 49 -6.17 -0.22 -2.21
N GLY A 50 -4.90 -0.63 -2.37
CA GLY A 50 -3.86 0.23 -2.93
C GLY A 50 -3.16 1.13 -1.89
N LYS A 51 -3.12 0.74 -0.61
CA LYS A 51 -2.47 1.53 0.46
C LYS A 51 -1.01 1.85 0.13
N THR A 52 -0.19 0.83 -0.07
CA THR A 52 1.23 0.99 -0.36
C THR A 52 1.50 1.87 -1.59
N PRO A 53 0.84 1.69 -2.75
CA PRO A 53 0.99 2.61 -3.88
C PRO A 53 0.61 4.06 -3.57
N HIS A 54 -0.39 4.33 -2.72
CA HIS A 54 -0.72 5.71 -2.33
C HIS A 54 0.29 6.28 -1.33
N THR A 55 0.81 5.45 -0.42
CA THR A 55 1.92 5.84 0.46
C THR A 55 3.16 6.18 -0.36
N GLU A 56 3.49 5.37 -1.35
CA GLU A 56 4.61 5.61 -2.29
C GLU A 56 4.39 6.90 -3.10
N TYR A 57 3.17 7.15 -3.58
CA TYR A 57 2.85 8.38 -4.31
C TYR A 57 3.09 9.63 -3.46
N ILE A 58 2.63 9.63 -2.21
CA ILE A 58 2.82 10.77 -1.29
C ILE A 58 4.30 10.92 -0.91
N ALA A 59 5.00 9.80 -0.70
CA ALA A 59 6.43 9.81 -0.42
C ALA A 59 7.22 10.41 -1.61
N GLU A 60 6.91 9.99 -2.84
CA GLU A 60 7.50 10.53 -4.08
C GLU A 60 7.26 12.04 -4.22
N LEU A 61 6.04 12.49 -3.93
CA LEU A 61 5.67 13.91 -3.97
C LEU A 61 6.51 14.76 -3.01
N LEU A 62 6.80 14.23 -1.82
CA LEU A 62 7.38 15.01 -0.73
C LEU A 62 8.91 14.90 -0.63
N LYS A 63 9.51 13.79 -1.09
CA LYS A 63 10.93 13.47 -0.88
C LYS A 63 11.92 14.49 -1.45
N ALA A 64 11.53 15.26 -2.47
CA ALA A 64 12.40 16.28 -3.06
C ALA A 64 12.60 17.49 -2.15
N ASN A 65 11.66 17.76 -1.23
CA ASN A 65 11.66 18.97 -0.41
C ASN A 65 11.71 18.68 1.10
N PHE A 66 11.42 17.45 1.51
CA PHE A 66 11.28 17.06 2.91
C PHE A 66 11.98 15.73 3.19
N LYS A 67 12.53 15.57 4.39
CA LYS A 67 12.95 14.27 4.93
C LYS A 67 11.72 13.46 5.32
N VAL A 68 11.35 12.51 4.48
CA VAL A 68 10.14 11.71 4.67
C VAL A 68 10.48 10.43 5.42
N ALA A 69 9.72 10.14 6.48
CA ALA A 69 9.72 8.82 7.11
C ALA A 69 8.42 8.07 6.81
N VAL A 70 8.51 6.78 6.56
CA VAL A 70 7.36 5.88 6.45
C VAL A 70 7.36 4.91 7.62
N LEU A 71 6.26 4.87 8.38
CA LEU A 71 6.09 3.96 9.50
C LEU A 71 4.96 2.97 9.23
N SER A 72 5.30 1.71 9.03
CA SER A 72 4.37 0.62 8.79
C SER A 72 4.27 -0.33 10.00
N ARG A 73 3.29 -1.23 9.98
CA ARG A 73 3.15 -2.29 10.98
C ARG A 73 4.20 -3.38 10.83
N GLY A 74 4.63 -3.64 9.60
CA GLY A 74 5.41 -4.81 9.26
C GLY A 74 4.54 -6.08 9.36
N TYR A 75 3.52 -6.19 8.50
CA TYR A 75 2.62 -7.34 8.49
C TYR A 75 3.39 -8.64 8.26
N LYS A 76 3.07 -9.69 9.04
CA LYS A 76 3.73 -11.03 9.03
C LYS A 76 5.23 -11.04 9.36
N ARG A 77 5.85 -9.93 9.78
CA ARG A 77 7.24 -9.94 10.25
C ARG A 77 7.40 -10.79 11.51
N LYS A 78 8.60 -11.33 11.71
CA LYS A 78 8.94 -12.12 12.91
C LYS A 78 9.59 -11.27 14.02
N THR A 79 10.14 -10.11 13.67
CA THR A 79 10.73 -9.16 14.65
C THR A 79 9.65 -8.46 15.46
N ARG A 80 9.99 -7.96 16.64
CA ARG A 80 9.11 -7.18 17.53
C ARG A 80 9.71 -5.82 17.82
N GLY A 81 8.86 -4.87 18.21
CA GLY A 81 9.28 -3.51 18.54
C GLY A 81 9.60 -2.66 17.32
N PHE A 82 10.34 -1.59 17.54
CA PHE A 82 10.80 -0.68 16.50
C PHE A 82 12.00 -1.28 15.75
N TYR A 83 11.96 -1.18 14.42
CA TYR A 83 13.04 -1.65 13.57
C TYR A 83 13.16 -0.72 12.34
N LEU A 84 14.36 -0.23 12.06
CA LEU A 84 14.66 0.52 10.84
C LEU A 84 14.82 -0.49 9.68
N VAL A 85 14.25 -0.14 8.53
CA VAL A 85 14.29 -0.97 7.33
C VAL A 85 15.45 -0.51 6.47
N GLU A 86 16.37 -1.43 6.21
CA GLU A 86 17.50 -1.24 5.31
C GLU A 86 17.27 -2.00 3.99
N THR A 87 18.00 -1.62 2.93
CA THR A 87 17.93 -2.33 1.63
C THR A 87 18.38 -3.79 1.73
N THR A 88 19.18 -4.11 2.73
CA THR A 88 19.67 -5.47 3.06
C THR A 88 18.74 -6.24 4.00
N SER A 89 17.67 -5.60 4.52
CA SER A 89 16.70 -6.26 5.40
C SER A 89 15.98 -7.40 4.67
N LYS A 90 15.59 -8.43 5.43
CA LYS A 90 14.83 -9.57 4.90
C LYS A 90 13.33 -9.40 5.12
N VAL A 91 12.51 -9.91 4.20
CA VAL A 91 11.03 -9.88 4.31
C VAL A 91 10.55 -10.37 5.67
N ARG A 92 11.13 -11.46 6.19
CA ARG A 92 10.80 -12.00 7.52
C ARG A 92 11.10 -11.07 8.70
N GLN A 93 11.98 -10.09 8.51
CA GLN A 93 12.38 -9.14 9.55
C GLN A 93 11.46 -7.93 9.58
N VAL A 94 11.05 -7.43 8.42
CA VAL A 94 10.38 -6.14 8.30
C VAL A 94 9.00 -6.21 7.61
N GLY A 95 8.70 -7.28 6.90
CA GLY A 95 7.52 -7.41 6.04
C GLY A 95 7.81 -7.00 4.60
N ASP A 96 6.99 -7.45 3.66
CA ASP A 96 7.18 -7.20 2.23
C ASP A 96 6.90 -5.73 1.83
N GLU A 97 5.83 -5.12 2.32
CA GLU A 97 5.45 -3.75 1.96
C GLU A 97 6.48 -2.69 2.41
N PRO A 98 6.97 -2.68 3.67
CA PRO A 98 8.02 -1.75 4.08
C PRO A 98 9.33 -1.95 3.32
N LEU A 99 9.69 -3.20 3.02
CA LEU A 99 10.89 -3.48 2.24
C LEU A 99 10.74 -3.03 0.79
N GLN A 100 9.56 -3.19 0.19
CA GLN A 100 9.23 -2.64 -1.13
C GLN A 100 9.47 -1.14 -1.18
N ILE A 101 8.91 -0.39 -0.23
CA ILE A 101 9.09 1.07 -0.14
C ILE A 101 10.58 1.42 -0.02
N LYS A 102 11.34 0.72 0.84
CA LYS A 102 12.78 0.98 1.03
C LYS A 102 13.60 0.68 -0.22
N LEU A 103 13.30 -0.40 -0.94
CA LEU A 103 13.98 -0.75 -2.17
C LEU A 103 13.67 0.20 -3.33
N LYS A 104 12.46 0.78 -3.34
CA LYS A 104 12.04 1.77 -4.35
C LYS A 104 12.61 3.15 -4.07
N PHE A 105 12.71 3.52 -2.80
CA PHE A 105 13.15 4.82 -2.32
C PHE A 105 14.22 4.64 -1.23
N ASN A 106 15.45 4.43 -1.64
CA ASN A 106 16.56 4.14 -0.72
C ASN A 106 16.88 5.31 0.22
N GLU A 107 16.55 6.55 -0.20
CA GLU A 107 16.74 7.77 0.58
C GLU A 107 15.74 7.97 1.71
N LEU A 108 14.58 7.30 1.66
CA LEU A 108 13.55 7.43 2.70
C LEU A 108 13.97 6.72 4.00
N ILE A 109 13.56 7.30 5.12
CA ILE A 109 13.59 6.63 6.42
C ILE A 109 12.37 5.70 6.46
N VAL A 110 12.57 4.39 6.43
CA VAL A 110 11.49 3.43 6.55
C VAL A 110 11.64 2.67 7.86
N ALA A 111 10.55 2.59 8.63
CA ALA A 111 10.55 1.89 9.91
C ALA A 111 9.28 1.04 10.08
N VAL A 112 9.38 0.05 10.94
CA VAL A 112 8.26 -0.81 11.31
C VAL A 112 8.09 -0.86 12.82
N ASP A 113 6.87 -0.64 13.29
CA ASP A 113 6.45 -0.86 14.67
C ASP A 113 4.94 -1.09 14.74
N ALA A 114 4.50 -2.13 15.45
CA ALA A 114 3.07 -2.35 15.71
C ALA A 114 2.46 -1.24 16.59
N ASN A 115 3.25 -0.66 17.48
CA ASN A 115 2.88 0.51 18.29
C ASN A 115 3.35 1.79 17.58
N ARG A 116 2.45 2.44 16.83
CA ARG A 116 2.76 3.65 16.05
C ARG A 116 3.23 4.81 16.92
N VAL A 117 2.67 4.96 18.13
CA VAL A 117 3.10 6.00 19.07
C VAL A 117 4.58 5.85 19.45
N ARG A 118 5.00 4.61 19.78
CA ARG A 118 6.41 4.29 20.03
C ARG A 118 7.25 4.49 18.78
N GLY A 119 6.78 4.04 17.63
CA GLY A 119 7.46 4.17 16.35
C GLY A 119 7.74 5.64 16.00
N ILE A 120 6.74 6.52 16.12
CA ILE A 120 6.89 7.97 15.90
C ILE A 120 7.92 8.57 16.86
N LYS A 121 7.83 8.25 18.16
CA LYS A 121 8.80 8.75 19.15
C LYS A 121 10.24 8.35 18.81
N ARG A 122 10.43 7.11 18.34
CA ARG A 122 11.76 6.61 17.93
C ARG A 122 12.26 7.29 16.67
N LEU A 123 11.38 7.58 15.70
CA LEU A 123 11.73 8.31 14.49
C LEU A 123 12.14 9.75 14.80
N ILE A 124 11.41 10.44 15.68
CA ILE A 124 11.74 11.82 16.11
C ILE A 124 13.07 11.86 16.86
N ALA A 125 13.44 10.79 17.56
CA ALA A 125 14.70 10.68 18.32
C ALA A 125 15.91 10.28 17.48
N LEU A 126 15.75 10.08 16.15
CA LEU A 126 16.88 9.81 15.26
C LEU A 126 17.79 11.04 15.14
N PRO A 127 19.11 10.88 14.93
CA PRO A 127 20.03 11.98 14.66
C PRO A 127 19.58 12.80 13.45
N GLU A 128 19.12 12.13 12.41
CA GLU A 128 18.48 12.73 11.23
C GLU A 128 16.96 12.65 11.38
N LYS A 129 16.38 13.66 12.02
CA LYS A 129 14.93 13.74 12.23
C LYS A 129 14.20 13.84 10.89
N PRO A 130 13.06 13.13 10.70
CA PRO A 130 12.18 13.37 9.56
C PRO A 130 11.44 14.70 9.72
N ASP A 131 11.07 15.31 8.60
CA ASP A 131 10.19 16.48 8.53
C ASP A 131 8.71 16.09 8.54
N ILE A 132 8.41 14.86 8.13
CA ILE A 132 7.06 14.30 8.01
C ILE A 132 7.07 12.80 8.21
N ILE A 133 6.02 12.26 8.84
CA ILE A 133 5.82 10.82 8.97
C ILE A 133 4.55 10.39 8.23
N LEU A 134 4.70 9.46 7.30
CA LEU A 134 3.62 8.76 6.63
C LEU A 134 3.33 7.46 7.39
N LEU A 135 2.11 7.26 7.84
CA LEU A 135 1.67 6.04 8.50
C LEU A 135 0.98 5.13 7.47
N ASP A 136 1.63 4.05 7.11
CA ASP A 136 1.07 3.05 6.21
C ASP A 136 0.20 2.04 6.97
N ASP A 137 -0.99 1.73 6.41
CA ASP A 137 -2.05 0.88 6.99
C ASP A 137 -2.38 1.22 8.45
N ALA A 138 -2.72 2.50 8.70
CA ALA A 138 -2.88 3.00 10.07
C ALA A 138 -4.28 3.52 10.41
N PHE A 139 -5.28 3.44 9.53
CA PHE A 139 -6.62 4.00 9.78
C PHE A 139 -7.30 3.44 11.05
N GLN A 140 -7.04 2.18 11.43
CA GLN A 140 -7.51 1.56 12.66
C GLN A 140 -6.70 1.95 13.90
N HIS A 141 -5.55 2.62 13.73
CA HIS A 141 -4.63 2.91 14.82
C HIS A 141 -4.92 4.27 15.48
N GLN A 142 -6.04 4.36 16.19
CA GLN A 142 -6.56 5.60 16.76
C GLN A 142 -5.73 6.18 17.92
N TYR A 143 -4.66 5.49 18.36
CA TYR A 143 -3.72 6.02 19.37
C TYR A 143 -2.87 7.19 18.86
N VAL A 144 -2.88 7.45 17.54
CA VAL A 144 -2.24 8.60 16.91
C VAL A 144 -3.31 9.44 16.23
N ILE A 145 -3.29 10.76 16.45
CA ILE A 145 -4.11 11.72 15.73
C ILE A 145 -3.25 12.26 14.57
N PRO A 146 -3.52 11.87 13.31
CA PRO A 146 -2.84 12.45 12.16
C PRO A 146 -3.49 13.78 11.77
N GLY A 147 -2.73 14.73 11.26
CA GLY A 147 -3.32 15.96 10.73
C GLY A 147 -4.05 15.76 9.41
N ILE A 148 -3.56 14.83 8.57
CA ILE A 148 -4.32 14.33 7.41
C ILE A 148 -4.55 12.83 7.56
N ASN A 149 -5.82 12.42 7.49
CA ASN A 149 -6.22 11.02 7.57
C ASN A 149 -6.89 10.60 6.25
N ILE A 150 -6.18 9.79 5.47
CA ILE A 150 -6.61 9.34 4.13
C ILE A 150 -7.25 7.95 4.24
N LEU A 151 -8.51 7.85 3.83
CA LEU A 151 -9.26 6.60 3.73
C LEU A 151 -9.38 6.16 2.28
N LEU A 152 -8.92 4.95 1.99
CA LEU A 152 -9.04 4.34 0.67
C LEU A 152 -10.25 3.41 0.61
N THR A 153 -11.01 3.50 -0.47
CA THR A 153 -12.12 2.59 -0.81
C THR A 153 -11.99 2.10 -2.25
N ASP A 154 -12.21 0.82 -2.49
CA ASP A 154 -12.12 0.22 -3.83
C ASP A 154 -13.37 0.58 -4.66
N TYR A 155 -13.18 1.06 -5.89
CA TYR A 155 -14.27 1.39 -6.83
C TYR A 155 -15.23 0.21 -7.05
N ASN A 156 -14.67 -1.00 -7.20
CA ASN A 156 -15.47 -2.19 -7.44
C ASN A 156 -16.18 -2.71 -6.18
N ARG A 157 -15.85 -2.17 -5.01
CA ARG A 157 -16.42 -2.56 -3.73
C ARG A 157 -16.31 -1.43 -2.72
N LEU A 158 -17.22 -0.48 -2.82
CA LEU A 158 -17.28 0.63 -1.89
C LEU A 158 -17.52 0.15 -0.46
N ILE A 159 -16.97 0.87 0.50
CA ILE A 159 -17.14 0.58 1.94
C ILE A 159 -18.61 0.64 2.37
N THR A 160 -19.45 1.37 1.65
CA THR A 160 -20.90 1.49 1.92
C THR A 160 -21.69 0.29 1.43
N ALA A 161 -21.17 -0.47 0.49
CA ALA A 161 -21.81 -1.67 -0.07
C ALA A 161 -21.29 -2.99 0.54
N ASP A 162 -20.47 -2.91 1.61
CA ASP A 162 -19.87 -4.10 2.23
C ASP A 162 -20.32 -4.26 3.69
N SER A 163 -20.11 -5.44 4.24
CA SER A 163 -20.47 -5.82 5.60
C SER A 163 -19.23 -6.09 6.45
N LEU A 164 -19.40 -6.11 7.77
CA LEU A 164 -18.33 -6.41 8.72
C LEU A 164 -17.84 -7.87 8.60
N LEU A 165 -16.57 -8.09 8.96
CA LEU A 165 -15.99 -9.42 9.15
C LEU A 165 -16.79 -10.22 10.21
N PRO A 166 -16.92 -11.53 10.05
CA PRO A 166 -16.44 -12.38 8.94
C PRO A 166 -17.46 -12.54 7.79
N TYR A 167 -18.63 -11.91 7.86
CA TYR A 167 -19.65 -12.00 6.81
C TYR A 167 -19.26 -11.22 5.56
N GLY A 168 -18.76 -10.00 5.71
CA GLY A 168 -18.17 -9.17 4.66
C GLY A 168 -16.67 -9.00 4.83
N ARG A 169 -16.13 -7.88 4.37
CA ARG A 169 -14.69 -7.55 4.44
C ARG A 169 -14.38 -6.34 5.31
N LEU A 170 -15.38 -5.66 5.86
CA LEU A 170 -15.12 -4.48 6.68
C LEU A 170 -14.51 -4.87 8.03
N ARG A 171 -13.38 -4.23 8.39
CA ARG A 171 -12.72 -4.33 9.70
C ARG A 171 -13.43 -3.48 10.75
N GLU A 172 -14.21 -2.47 10.33
CA GLU A 172 -15.01 -1.57 11.15
C GLU A 172 -16.16 -0.97 10.32
N SER A 173 -17.15 -0.39 10.98
CA SER A 173 -18.32 0.19 10.32
C SER A 173 -17.95 1.24 9.27
N ALA A 174 -18.66 1.28 8.16
CA ALA A 174 -18.53 2.31 7.13
C ALA A 174 -18.75 3.74 7.68
N SER A 175 -19.50 3.89 8.78
CA SER A 175 -19.69 5.18 9.47
C SER A 175 -18.36 5.80 9.97
N ASN A 176 -17.36 4.97 10.27
CA ASN A 176 -16.03 5.40 10.73
C ASN A 176 -15.22 6.15 9.65
N LYS A 177 -15.73 6.21 8.40
CA LYS A 177 -15.19 7.13 7.38
C LYS A 177 -15.22 8.59 7.84
N SER A 178 -16.05 8.92 8.84
CA SER A 178 -16.07 10.25 9.46
C SER A 178 -14.74 10.71 10.04
N ARG A 179 -13.82 9.80 10.36
CA ARG A 179 -12.47 10.15 10.83
C ARG A 179 -11.53 10.58 9.70
N ALA A 180 -11.88 10.29 8.44
CA ALA A 180 -11.08 10.69 7.30
C ALA A 180 -11.25 12.17 6.99
N THR A 181 -10.15 12.86 6.68
CA THR A 181 -10.15 14.20 6.07
C THR A 181 -10.16 14.13 4.54
N ILE A 182 -9.59 13.04 4.01
CA ILE A 182 -9.57 12.75 2.58
C ILE A 182 -10.08 11.32 2.35
N ILE A 183 -10.96 11.15 1.39
CA ILE A 183 -11.40 9.84 0.90
C ILE A 183 -10.96 9.68 -0.54
N ILE A 184 -10.35 8.55 -0.88
CA ILE A 184 -9.94 8.25 -2.25
C ILE A 184 -10.63 6.96 -2.70
N VAL A 185 -11.42 7.07 -3.76
CA VAL A 185 -11.93 5.90 -4.49
C VAL A 185 -10.81 5.42 -5.41
N THR A 186 -10.35 4.20 -5.16
CA THR A 186 -9.17 3.63 -5.81
C THR A 186 -9.53 2.60 -6.86
N LYS A 187 -8.58 2.27 -7.75
CA LYS A 187 -8.75 1.28 -8.82
C LYS A 187 -9.90 1.61 -9.77
N CYS A 188 -10.14 2.88 -9.98
CA CYS A 188 -11.10 3.31 -10.95
C CYS A 188 -10.73 2.84 -12.37
N PRO A 189 -11.72 2.60 -13.25
CA PRO A 189 -11.46 2.39 -14.67
C PRO A 189 -10.83 3.64 -15.31
N ALA A 190 -10.45 3.53 -16.58
CA ALA A 190 -9.86 4.67 -17.31
C ALA A 190 -10.82 5.87 -17.37
N GLU A 191 -12.11 5.60 -17.48
CA GLU A 191 -13.18 6.59 -17.48
C GLU A 191 -14.29 6.16 -16.55
N ILE A 192 -14.85 7.11 -15.80
CA ILE A 192 -16.06 6.94 -14.98
C ILE A 192 -17.15 7.78 -15.62
N LYS A 193 -18.31 7.20 -15.89
CA LYS A 193 -19.45 7.96 -16.41
C LYS A 193 -19.93 8.95 -15.35
N PRO A 194 -20.34 10.17 -15.73
CA PRO A 194 -20.80 11.19 -14.78
C PRO A 194 -21.93 10.71 -13.84
N ILE A 195 -22.80 9.83 -14.33
CA ILE A 195 -23.87 9.25 -13.51
C ILE A 195 -23.32 8.30 -12.44
N GLU A 196 -22.31 7.50 -12.77
CA GLU A 196 -21.66 6.57 -11.81
C GLU A 196 -20.89 7.35 -10.74
N GLU A 197 -20.18 8.41 -11.13
CA GLU A 197 -19.51 9.30 -10.20
C GLU A 197 -20.49 9.93 -9.20
N ARG A 198 -21.63 10.43 -9.67
CA ARG A 198 -22.70 10.98 -8.82
C ARG A 198 -23.27 9.93 -7.86
N ILE A 199 -23.47 8.70 -8.31
CA ILE A 199 -23.94 7.60 -7.47
C ILE A 199 -22.93 7.33 -6.36
N ILE A 200 -21.64 7.23 -6.70
CA ILE A 200 -20.57 6.99 -5.72
C ILE A 200 -20.50 8.12 -4.67
N ILE A 201 -20.57 9.37 -5.11
CA ILE A 201 -20.57 10.54 -4.20
C ILE A 201 -21.77 10.46 -3.25
N LYS A 202 -22.96 10.15 -3.76
CA LYS A 202 -24.18 10.00 -2.97
C LYS A 202 -24.06 8.85 -1.97
N ASP A 203 -23.60 7.67 -2.40
CA ASP A 203 -23.46 6.49 -1.56
C ASP A 203 -22.40 6.69 -0.46
N LEU A 204 -21.30 7.34 -0.79
CA LEU A 204 -20.27 7.69 0.18
C LEU A 204 -20.75 8.76 1.17
N ASN A 205 -21.77 9.55 0.84
CA ASN A 205 -22.33 10.58 1.72
C ASN A 205 -21.22 11.39 2.41
N ILE A 206 -20.45 12.13 1.59
CA ILE A 206 -19.26 12.88 2.01
C ILE A 206 -19.67 14.06 2.88
N ARG A 207 -18.95 14.29 3.97
CA ARG A 207 -19.18 15.42 4.87
C ARG A 207 -18.46 16.69 4.36
N PRO A 208 -18.92 17.91 4.72
CA PRO A 208 -18.35 19.17 4.21
C PRO A 208 -16.84 19.35 4.43
N TYR A 209 -16.28 18.76 5.49
CA TYR A 209 -14.84 18.84 5.79
C TYR A 209 -13.99 17.80 5.07
N GLN A 210 -14.63 16.86 4.35
CA GLN A 210 -13.95 15.78 3.64
C GLN A 210 -13.73 16.15 2.18
N ASN A 211 -12.57 15.81 1.65
CA ASN A 211 -12.28 15.86 0.22
C ASN A 211 -12.38 14.46 -0.39
N LEU A 212 -13.01 14.37 -1.54
CA LEU A 212 -13.14 13.13 -2.30
C LEU A 212 -12.30 13.21 -3.57
N TYR A 213 -11.51 12.17 -3.80
CA TYR A 213 -10.71 11.99 -5.00
C TYR A 213 -10.93 10.62 -5.61
N PHE A 214 -10.68 10.51 -6.91
CA PHE A 214 -10.72 9.26 -7.66
C PHE A 214 -9.33 8.98 -8.22
N SER A 215 -8.86 7.74 -8.06
CA SER A 215 -7.55 7.32 -8.53
C SER A 215 -7.61 5.98 -9.26
N ARG A 216 -6.74 5.83 -10.23
CA ARG A 216 -6.53 4.59 -10.96
C ARG A 216 -5.11 4.09 -10.77
N ILE A 217 -4.94 2.79 -10.98
CA ILE A 217 -3.63 2.17 -11.08
C ILE A 217 -3.13 2.41 -12.51
N ALA A 218 -1.94 2.97 -12.61
CA ALA A 218 -1.15 3.04 -13.83
C ALA A 218 0.05 2.11 -13.67
N TYR A 219 0.42 1.43 -14.74
CA TYR A 219 1.58 0.56 -14.78
C TYR A 219 2.74 1.28 -15.46
N GLY A 220 3.96 1.09 -14.95
CA GLY A 220 5.18 1.59 -15.56
C GLY A 220 5.79 0.57 -16.53
N ASP A 221 6.98 0.89 -17.02
CA ASP A 221 7.76 -0.01 -17.86
C ASP A 221 8.26 -1.23 -17.09
N LEU A 222 8.53 -2.32 -17.78
CA LEU A 222 9.14 -3.51 -17.21
C LEU A 222 10.51 -3.18 -16.62
N LEU A 223 10.72 -3.54 -15.36
CA LEU A 223 11.99 -3.42 -14.66
C LEU A 223 12.50 -4.81 -14.26
N PRO A 224 13.83 -5.05 -14.31
CA PRO A 224 14.40 -6.31 -13.90
C PRO A 224 14.24 -6.55 -12.39
N VAL A 225 13.87 -7.77 -12.02
CA VAL A 225 13.87 -8.17 -10.60
C VAL A 225 15.31 -8.22 -10.07
N PHE A 226 16.26 -8.67 -10.89
CA PHE A 226 17.70 -8.80 -10.56
C PHE A 226 18.51 -7.97 -11.54
N SER A 227 18.80 -6.72 -11.19
CA SER A 227 19.55 -5.79 -12.05
C SER A 227 20.99 -6.20 -12.32
N ASP A 228 21.58 -6.99 -11.41
CA ASP A 228 22.94 -7.56 -11.52
C ASP A 228 23.03 -8.72 -12.52
N ALA A 229 21.90 -9.35 -12.87
CA ALA A 229 21.86 -10.50 -13.76
C ALA A 229 21.48 -10.15 -15.22
N ILE A 230 21.08 -8.91 -15.50
CA ILE A 230 20.49 -8.52 -16.78
C ILE A 230 21.36 -7.50 -17.51
N THR A 231 21.70 -7.81 -18.76
CA THR A 231 22.47 -6.94 -19.65
C THR A 231 21.61 -5.87 -20.33
N THR A 232 20.28 -6.08 -20.43
CA THR A 232 19.34 -5.16 -21.11
C THR A 232 18.36 -4.58 -20.07
N PRO A 233 18.59 -3.39 -19.55
CA PRO A 233 17.82 -2.88 -18.40
C PRO A 233 16.35 -2.56 -18.70
N SER A 234 15.97 -2.32 -19.95
CA SER A 234 14.57 -2.09 -20.33
C SER A 234 14.15 -3.01 -21.48
N VAL A 235 13.11 -3.79 -21.25
CA VAL A 235 12.46 -4.60 -22.29
C VAL A 235 11.09 -3.99 -22.54
N LYS A 236 10.80 -3.65 -23.80
CA LYS A 236 9.45 -3.28 -24.22
C LYS A 236 8.71 -4.55 -24.60
N LEU A 237 7.61 -4.81 -23.89
CA LEU A 237 6.76 -5.95 -24.20
C LEU A 237 6.06 -5.72 -25.56
N THR A 238 6.03 -6.76 -26.38
CA THR A 238 5.35 -6.79 -27.68
C THR A 238 4.69 -8.15 -27.89
N ASN A 239 3.87 -8.30 -28.92
CA ASN A 239 3.25 -9.58 -29.29
C ASN A 239 4.24 -10.70 -29.64
N GLU A 240 5.51 -10.41 -29.81
CA GLU A 240 6.55 -11.41 -30.05
C GLU A 240 6.94 -12.17 -28.77
N PHE A 241 6.59 -11.65 -27.58
CA PHE A 241 6.93 -12.25 -26.30
C PHE A 241 5.84 -13.16 -25.77
N ALA A 242 6.24 -14.35 -25.31
CA ALA A 242 5.43 -15.15 -24.40
C ALA A 242 5.73 -14.77 -22.95
N VAL A 243 4.70 -14.64 -22.15
CA VAL A 243 4.80 -14.21 -20.75
C VAL A 243 4.33 -15.32 -19.81
N LEU A 244 5.18 -15.71 -18.88
CA LEU A 244 4.77 -16.43 -17.68
C LEU A 244 4.49 -15.41 -16.56
N MET A 245 3.22 -15.11 -16.30
CA MET A 245 2.82 -14.24 -15.20
C MET A 245 2.83 -15.03 -13.88
N VAL A 246 3.70 -14.66 -12.94
CA VAL A 246 3.83 -15.30 -11.62
C VAL A 246 3.44 -14.29 -10.54
N THR A 247 2.36 -14.56 -9.81
CA THR A 247 1.83 -13.60 -8.82
C THR A 247 1.38 -14.28 -7.53
N GLY A 248 1.64 -13.62 -6.39
CA GLY A 248 1.14 -13.96 -5.07
C GLY A 248 0.42 -12.78 -4.41
N ILE A 249 -0.51 -12.15 -5.16
CA ILE A 249 -1.35 -11.02 -4.72
C ILE A 249 -2.84 -11.36 -4.75
N ALA A 250 -3.65 -10.60 -4.02
CA ALA A 250 -5.09 -10.86 -3.89
C ALA A 250 -5.89 -10.71 -5.20
N THR A 251 -5.46 -9.84 -6.14
CA THR A 251 -6.22 -9.52 -7.36
C THR A 251 -5.28 -9.39 -8.56
N PRO A 252 -4.85 -10.52 -9.17
CA PRO A 252 -3.90 -10.52 -10.27
C PRO A 252 -4.51 -10.08 -11.61
N ILE A 253 -5.84 -10.07 -11.74
CA ILE A 253 -6.55 -9.80 -13.00
C ILE A 253 -6.18 -8.46 -13.63
N HIS A 254 -5.92 -7.42 -12.83
CA HIS A 254 -5.55 -6.11 -13.35
C HIS A 254 -4.18 -6.14 -14.05
N LEU A 255 -3.21 -6.87 -13.48
CA LEU A 255 -1.90 -7.07 -14.10
C LEU A 255 -2.03 -7.89 -15.37
N LYS A 256 -2.81 -8.99 -15.34
CA LYS A 256 -3.09 -9.81 -16.53
C LYS A 256 -3.67 -8.98 -17.67
N ASN A 257 -4.70 -8.18 -17.38
CA ASN A 257 -5.34 -7.33 -18.38
C ASN A 257 -4.35 -6.31 -18.97
N HIS A 258 -3.46 -5.74 -18.12
CA HIS A 258 -2.44 -4.82 -18.60
C HIS A 258 -1.42 -5.52 -19.52
N ILE A 259 -0.90 -6.68 -19.16
CA ILE A 259 0.00 -7.49 -20.00
C ILE A 259 -0.71 -7.87 -21.32
N GLY A 260 -2.00 -8.19 -21.24
CA GLY A 260 -2.82 -8.56 -22.39
C GLY A 260 -3.04 -7.44 -23.42
N LEU A 261 -2.69 -6.20 -23.11
CA LEU A 261 -2.67 -5.10 -24.09
C LEU A 261 -1.45 -5.18 -25.02
N GLU A 262 -0.38 -5.85 -24.57
CA GLU A 262 0.90 -5.90 -25.27
C GLU A 262 1.17 -7.28 -25.90
N THR A 263 0.66 -8.39 -25.32
CA THR A 263 0.83 -9.74 -25.85
C THR A 263 -0.37 -10.62 -25.53
N ASN A 264 -0.69 -11.55 -26.45
CA ASN A 264 -1.74 -12.55 -26.27
C ASN A 264 -1.22 -13.89 -25.70
N ASP A 265 0.09 -14.13 -25.71
CA ASP A 265 0.68 -15.38 -25.20
C ASP A 265 1.03 -15.24 -23.71
N ILE A 266 0.00 -15.40 -22.85
CA ILE A 266 0.12 -15.28 -21.41
C ILE A 266 -0.23 -16.60 -20.74
N GLN A 267 0.72 -17.15 -20.01
CA GLN A 267 0.51 -18.26 -19.09
C GLN A 267 0.57 -17.76 -17.65
N GLU A 268 -0.23 -18.33 -16.75
CA GLU A 268 -0.36 -17.85 -15.39
C GLU A 268 0.06 -18.91 -14.36
N MET A 269 0.75 -18.44 -13.31
CA MET A 269 0.94 -19.15 -12.07
C MET A 269 0.54 -18.23 -10.91
N VAL A 270 -0.67 -18.45 -10.38
CA VAL A 270 -1.23 -17.63 -9.30
C VAL A 270 -1.09 -18.35 -7.96
N PHE A 271 -0.42 -17.72 -7.02
CA PHE A 271 -0.25 -18.17 -5.64
C PHE A 271 -1.17 -17.40 -4.68
N LYS A 272 -1.28 -17.86 -3.45
CA LYS A 272 -2.03 -17.15 -2.40
C LYS A 272 -1.38 -15.79 -2.09
N ASP A 273 -2.19 -14.83 -1.67
CA ASP A 273 -1.67 -13.52 -1.25
C ASP A 273 -0.64 -13.66 -0.11
N HIS A 274 0.46 -12.93 -0.23
CA HIS A 274 1.64 -13.04 0.64
C HIS A 274 2.28 -14.44 0.67
N HIS A 275 2.29 -15.16 -0.46
CA HIS A 275 2.90 -16.47 -0.55
C HIS A 275 4.41 -16.40 -0.31
N PRO A 276 4.98 -17.16 0.65
CA PRO A 276 6.42 -17.28 0.79
C PRO A 276 6.94 -18.28 -0.25
N PHE A 277 7.54 -17.80 -1.32
CA PHE A 277 8.08 -18.66 -2.35
C PHE A 277 9.15 -19.59 -1.78
N SER A 278 9.07 -20.86 -2.12
CA SER A 278 9.97 -21.94 -1.70
C SER A 278 10.78 -22.48 -2.88
N ALA A 279 11.81 -23.28 -2.61
CA ALA A 279 12.57 -23.96 -3.65
C ALA A 279 11.67 -24.80 -4.58
N LYS A 280 10.68 -25.52 -4.00
CA LYS A 280 9.69 -26.27 -4.78
C LYS A 280 8.86 -25.40 -5.70
N ASP A 281 8.52 -24.18 -5.29
CA ASP A 281 7.80 -23.22 -6.16
C ASP A 281 8.70 -22.75 -7.27
N ILE A 282 9.97 -22.52 -7.03
CA ILE A 282 10.95 -22.16 -8.04
C ILE A 282 11.13 -23.28 -9.08
N ASP A 283 11.21 -24.53 -8.66
CA ASP A 283 11.28 -25.68 -9.57
C ASP A 283 10.02 -25.76 -10.47
N ARG A 284 8.84 -25.52 -9.89
CA ARG A 284 7.57 -25.47 -10.65
C ARG A 284 7.55 -24.31 -11.63
N ILE A 285 8.01 -23.12 -11.23
CA ILE A 285 8.11 -21.95 -12.09
C ILE A 285 9.08 -22.25 -13.24
N LYS A 286 10.24 -22.84 -12.94
CA LYS A 286 11.23 -23.24 -13.93
C LYS A 286 10.65 -24.23 -14.95
N THR A 287 10.04 -25.32 -14.46
CA THR A 287 9.42 -26.35 -15.34
C THR A 287 8.36 -25.72 -16.24
N LYS A 288 7.51 -24.85 -15.69
CA LYS A 288 6.48 -24.14 -16.48
C LYS A 288 7.10 -23.19 -17.49
N PHE A 289 8.13 -22.43 -17.10
CA PHE A 289 8.83 -21.52 -18.00
C PHE A 289 9.55 -22.27 -19.13
N ASP A 290 10.19 -23.40 -18.83
CA ASP A 290 10.88 -24.25 -19.84
C ASP A 290 9.88 -24.85 -20.84
N SER A 291 8.64 -25.14 -20.42
CA SER A 291 7.59 -25.68 -21.30
C SER A 291 7.05 -24.68 -22.35
N ILE A 292 7.36 -23.38 -22.20
CA ILE A 292 6.98 -22.36 -23.18
C ILE A 292 7.93 -22.49 -24.38
N THR A 293 7.38 -22.74 -25.56
CA THR A 293 8.14 -22.99 -26.79
C THR A 293 8.67 -21.72 -27.45
N ASN A 294 8.04 -20.58 -27.22
CA ASN A 294 8.48 -19.31 -27.75
C ASN A 294 9.89 -18.96 -27.25
N PRO A 295 10.88 -18.70 -28.11
CA PRO A 295 12.24 -18.33 -27.72
C PRO A 295 12.28 -16.96 -27.00
N ASN A 296 11.37 -16.03 -27.34
CA ASN A 296 11.23 -14.73 -26.72
C ASN A 296 10.25 -14.85 -25.55
N LYS A 297 10.71 -15.36 -24.42
CA LYS A 297 9.88 -15.55 -23.24
C LYS A 297 10.42 -14.84 -22.00
N LEU A 298 9.49 -14.31 -21.19
CA LEU A 298 9.78 -13.57 -19.98
C LEU A 298 8.92 -14.08 -18.82
N ILE A 299 9.42 -13.90 -17.61
CA ILE A 299 8.62 -14.03 -16.39
C ILE A 299 8.27 -12.62 -15.93
N ILE A 300 6.97 -12.36 -15.75
CA ILE A 300 6.50 -11.08 -15.22
C ILE A 300 5.84 -11.30 -13.86
N THR A 301 6.27 -10.52 -12.88
CA THR A 301 5.71 -10.54 -11.53
C THR A 301 5.27 -9.15 -11.08
N THR A 302 4.72 -9.07 -9.87
CA THR A 302 4.33 -7.78 -9.26
C THR A 302 5.50 -7.15 -8.51
N GLU A 303 5.46 -5.84 -8.31
CA GLU A 303 6.42 -5.12 -7.47
C GLU A 303 6.47 -5.68 -6.02
N LYS A 304 5.34 -6.12 -5.48
CA LYS A 304 5.24 -6.77 -4.18
C LYS A 304 5.91 -8.15 -4.15
N ASP A 305 5.73 -8.96 -5.19
CA ASP A 305 6.33 -10.29 -5.26
C ASP A 305 7.83 -10.22 -5.61
N MET A 306 8.28 -9.21 -6.34
CA MET A 306 9.67 -8.94 -6.62
C MET A 306 10.52 -8.93 -5.35
N VAL A 307 10.02 -8.28 -4.28
CA VAL A 307 10.71 -8.22 -2.97
C VAL A 307 10.92 -9.62 -2.39
N ARG A 308 9.94 -10.52 -2.55
CA ARG A 308 10.02 -11.91 -2.06
C ARG A 308 10.97 -12.75 -2.91
N PHE A 309 11.00 -12.55 -4.23
CA PHE A 309 11.96 -13.23 -5.11
C PHE A 309 13.40 -12.79 -4.81
N ARG A 310 13.64 -11.52 -4.54
CA ARG A 310 14.97 -11.02 -4.10
C ARG A 310 15.43 -11.57 -2.77
N ASP A 311 14.50 -11.96 -1.88
CA ASP A 311 14.83 -12.54 -0.57
C ASP A 311 15.23 -14.02 -0.64
N LEU A 312 15.11 -14.66 -1.80
CA LEU A 312 15.51 -16.06 -2.02
C LEU A 312 17.02 -16.18 -2.20
N ASN A 313 17.63 -17.11 -1.48
CA ASN A 313 19.08 -17.33 -1.52
C ASN A 313 19.56 -18.05 -2.80
N SER A 314 18.67 -18.77 -3.49
CA SER A 314 19.02 -19.53 -4.69
C SER A 314 17.90 -19.45 -5.72
N LEU A 315 18.12 -18.70 -6.76
CA LEU A 315 17.30 -18.70 -7.97
C LEU A 315 18.19 -19.05 -9.16
N PRO A 316 17.79 -19.97 -10.05
CA PRO A 316 18.58 -20.31 -11.24
C PRO A 316 18.89 -19.06 -12.08
N ASP A 317 20.10 -18.95 -12.60
CA ASP A 317 20.55 -17.76 -13.35
C ASP A 317 19.67 -17.46 -14.57
N LEU A 318 19.20 -18.50 -15.26
CA LEU A 318 18.25 -18.33 -16.36
C LEU A 318 16.98 -17.59 -15.93
N LEU A 319 16.41 -17.93 -14.76
CA LEU A 319 15.21 -17.25 -14.25
C LEU A 319 15.53 -15.83 -13.81
N ARG A 320 16.69 -15.60 -13.18
CA ARG A 320 17.12 -14.25 -12.79
C ARG A 320 17.24 -13.32 -14.00
N GLN A 321 17.77 -13.81 -15.12
CA GLN A 321 17.95 -13.05 -16.37
C GLN A 321 16.63 -12.77 -17.10
N LYS A 322 15.59 -13.56 -16.86
CA LYS A 322 14.31 -13.46 -17.58
C LYS A 322 13.16 -12.96 -16.72
N MET A 323 13.44 -12.58 -15.45
CA MET A 323 12.40 -12.15 -14.51
C MET A 323 12.34 -10.64 -14.37
N TYR A 324 11.16 -10.10 -14.66
CA TYR A 324 10.83 -8.68 -14.62
C TYR A 324 9.62 -8.44 -13.71
N TYR A 325 9.48 -7.22 -13.25
CA TYR A 325 8.27 -6.75 -12.56
C TYR A 325 7.76 -5.48 -13.22
N ILE A 326 6.46 -5.21 -13.03
CA ILE A 326 5.83 -3.98 -13.49
C ILE A 326 5.58 -3.08 -12.28
N PRO A 327 6.22 -1.89 -12.20
CA PRO A 327 5.95 -0.93 -11.14
C PRO A 327 4.52 -0.42 -11.23
N VAL A 328 3.93 -0.19 -10.06
CA VAL A 328 2.61 0.40 -9.93
C VAL A 328 2.75 1.88 -9.61
N LYS A 329 1.99 2.72 -10.31
CA LYS A 329 1.86 4.17 -10.06
C LYS A 329 0.39 4.53 -9.83
N ILE A 330 0.17 5.59 -9.07
CA ILE A 330 -1.16 6.17 -8.88
C ILE A 330 -1.34 7.34 -9.83
N SER A 331 -2.47 7.38 -10.51
CA SER A 331 -2.91 8.50 -11.33
C SER A 331 -4.27 8.98 -10.84
N PHE A 332 -4.37 10.25 -10.45
CA PHE A 332 -5.64 10.86 -10.10
C PHE A 332 -6.44 11.21 -11.35
N MET A 333 -7.75 11.07 -11.25
CA MET A 333 -8.67 11.37 -12.36
C MET A 333 -9.03 12.87 -12.39
N ASN A 334 -9.60 13.34 -13.50
CA ASN A 334 -10.15 14.70 -13.65
C ASN A 334 -9.16 15.82 -13.31
N ASN A 335 -7.85 15.61 -13.54
CA ASN A 335 -6.77 16.54 -13.17
C ASN A 335 -6.72 16.91 -11.68
N ALA A 336 -7.44 16.18 -10.81
CA ALA A 336 -7.50 16.45 -9.38
C ALA A 336 -6.15 16.19 -8.65
N GLY A 337 -5.20 15.55 -9.33
CA GLY A 337 -3.86 15.31 -8.75
C GLY A 337 -3.13 16.60 -8.37
N LYS A 338 -3.29 17.68 -9.13
CA LYS A 338 -2.65 18.98 -8.81
C LYS A 338 -3.20 19.55 -7.51
N GLU A 339 -4.51 19.51 -7.31
CA GLU A 339 -5.16 19.99 -6.09
C GLU A 339 -4.77 19.12 -4.89
N PHE A 340 -4.82 17.79 -5.03
CA PHE A 340 -4.39 16.84 -4.02
C PHE A 340 -2.93 17.11 -3.61
N ASN A 341 -2.03 17.23 -4.59
CA ASN A 341 -0.61 17.45 -4.34
C ASN A 341 -0.36 18.76 -3.59
N ARG A 342 -1.03 19.85 -4.02
CA ARG A 342 -0.94 21.13 -3.32
C ARG A 342 -1.39 21.01 -1.87
N LYS A 343 -2.54 20.39 -1.63
CA LYS A 343 -3.08 20.20 -0.27
C LYS A 343 -2.13 19.42 0.65
N ILE A 344 -1.52 18.34 0.14
CA ILE A 344 -0.54 17.54 0.89
C ILE A 344 0.72 18.37 1.17
N PHE A 345 1.23 19.08 0.15
CA PHE A 345 2.45 19.88 0.26
C PHE A 345 2.28 21.06 1.21
N ASP A 346 1.18 21.81 1.08
CA ASP A 346 0.87 22.98 1.92
C ASP A 346 0.73 22.55 3.40
N TYR A 347 0.02 21.44 3.66
CA TYR A 347 -0.08 20.87 5.02
C TYR A 347 1.30 20.63 5.63
N VAL A 348 2.21 19.99 4.91
CA VAL A 348 3.54 19.68 5.44
C VAL A 348 4.35 20.96 5.65
N LYS A 349 4.30 21.89 4.70
CA LYS A 349 5.03 23.17 4.73
C LYS A 349 4.59 24.03 5.92
N GLU A 350 3.29 24.15 6.16
CA GLU A 350 2.72 24.95 7.23
C GLU A 350 3.02 24.38 8.62
N ASN A 351 3.05 23.05 8.76
CA ASN A 351 3.23 22.41 10.05
C ASN A 351 4.71 22.09 10.39
N LYS A 352 5.61 22.07 9.39
CA LYS A 352 7.06 21.96 9.64
C LYS A 352 7.60 23.15 10.41
N GLY A 353 7.18 24.39 10.07
CA GLY A 353 7.62 25.62 10.74
C GLY A 353 7.25 25.65 12.22
N ASN A 354 6.10 25.11 12.60
CA ASN A 354 5.68 25.01 13.99
C ASN A 354 6.59 24.06 14.80
N PHE A 355 7.04 22.96 14.19
CA PHE A 355 7.93 22.00 14.85
C PHE A 355 9.31 22.60 15.19
N ASP A 356 9.91 23.33 14.25
CA ASP A 356 11.21 24.00 14.46
C ASP A 356 11.14 25.07 15.54
N PHE A 357 9.99 25.77 15.66
CA PHE A 357 9.76 26.78 16.68
C PHE A 357 9.63 26.20 18.08
N TYR A 358 8.91 25.08 18.25
CA TYR A 358 8.70 24.43 19.55
C TYR A 358 9.88 23.55 19.98
N SER A 359 10.66 23.00 19.06
CA SER A 359 11.84 22.19 19.39
C SER A 359 13.02 23.03 19.92
N GLY A 360 13.01 24.36 19.69
CA GLY A 360 13.98 25.31 20.23
C GLY A 360 13.66 25.84 21.64
N VAL A 361 12.47 25.58 22.18
CA VAL A 361 12.08 26.05 23.52
C VAL A 361 12.35 24.92 24.53
N ASN A 362 13.51 24.97 25.16
CA ASN A 362 13.77 24.19 26.37
C ASN A 362 12.87 24.72 27.51
N TRP A 363 11.83 23.98 27.85
CA TRP A 363 11.10 24.18 29.10
C TRP A 363 11.97 23.63 30.23
N SER A 364 12.74 24.51 30.86
CA SER A 364 13.41 24.28 32.14
C SER A 364 12.41 24.19 33.27
#